data_abb4c55011d6599167a876db08764005
#
_entry.id   abb4c55011d6599167a876db08764005
#
_cell.length_a   1.000
_cell.length_b   1.000
_cell.length_c   1.000
_cell.angle_alpha   90.00
_cell.angle_beta   90.00
_cell.angle_gamma   90.00
#
_symmetry.space_group_name_H-M   'P 1'
#
loop_
_entity.id
_entity.type
_entity.pdbx_description
1 polymer ?
#
loop_
_entity_poly.entity_id
_entity_poly.type
_entity_poly.pdbx_seq_one_letter_code
_entity_poly.pdbx_strand_id
1 'polypeptide(L)'
;MNWLLETLTEPSMIQAVAVISIVAAVGVYLGRLKIFGISLGITFVFFAGIMAGHLGITVNKDMLNFAQNFGLIVFVYTLGLQVGPGFFSSLKKGGVEMNTMGLGVIALGLILTLVFHWITGISVPVMVGLLSGAVTNTPALGAAQQALLQMDPENTRNVTDMALACAVAYPLGVVGVILAIIILRSLFAKKTQSTHKEQDTTTNVAEFQVLNPSIYNKSIQQVMKLTEKHFVISRLWRNGKVTIPTSETILKEKDHLLIISVKADVESIKVLFGEQETTDLNKEDIDWNAIDSQLISRRIVVTRNRVNGVKLGSLRLRNLYGINITRVNRAGIDLVASRDLRLQIGDKLTIVGEANSVNNVGKILGDELKRLDNPNLLAIFVGLTLGVLIGAIPIAIPGMSTPIKLGIAGGPIIVGILMGAFGPRFHLTTYTTQSANLMMRQFGIVIYLAGLGIDSGAHFFETVFRAEGLLWIGLGFLLTIVPVLIVGFIASQFFKLDYAHNIGMLCGSMANPMALSYANTTVEGDEPSVSYATVYPLSMFIRVISAQLLIMLFT
;
A
#
# COMPACT_ATOMS: atom_id res chain seq x y z
N MET A 1 44.44 -13.82 -7.36
CA MET A 1 43.37 -13.54 -8.37
C MET A 1 42.66 -14.84 -8.78
N ASN A 2 43.36 -15.99 -8.82
CA ASN A 2 42.73 -17.29 -9.16
C ASN A 2 41.64 -17.77 -8.17
N TRP A 3 41.83 -17.57 -6.86
CA TRP A 3 40.85 -17.96 -5.86
C TRP A 3 39.50 -17.28 -6.01
N LEU A 4 39.50 -16.01 -6.49
CA LEU A 4 38.27 -15.24 -6.67
C LEU A 4 37.51 -15.73 -7.89
N LEU A 5 38.20 -16.11 -8.95
CA LEU A 5 37.60 -16.75 -10.12
C LEU A 5 37.04 -18.12 -9.77
N GLU A 6 37.80 -18.96 -9.05
CA GLU A 6 37.35 -20.27 -8.57
C GLU A 6 36.08 -20.14 -7.71
N THR A 7 36.08 -19.19 -6.77
CA THR A 7 34.90 -18.93 -5.90
C THR A 7 33.65 -18.51 -6.70
N LEU A 8 33.80 -17.83 -7.83
CA LEU A 8 32.66 -17.36 -8.63
C LEU A 8 32.24 -18.33 -9.73
N THR A 9 33.10 -19.30 -10.09
CA THR A 9 32.81 -20.23 -11.19
C THR A 9 32.50 -21.66 -10.72
N GLU A 10 33.04 -22.09 -9.57
CA GLU A 10 32.77 -23.44 -9.06
C GLU A 10 31.42 -23.48 -8.31
N PRO A 11 30.50 -24.38 -8.71
CA PRO A 11 29.19 -24.51 -8.05
C PRO A 11 29.33 -24.87 -6.56
N SER A 12 29.12 -23.89 -5.72
CA SER A 12 29.20 -24.00 -4.27
C SER A 12 28.20 -23.12 -3.57
N MET A 13 27.98 -23.34 -2.26
CA MET A 13 27.11 -22.44 -1.46
C MET A 13 27.66 -21.01 -1.43
N ILE A 14 28.98 -20.84 -1.36
CA ILE A 14 29.65 -19.55 -1.36
C ILE A 14 29.42 -18.85 -2.69
N GLN A 15 29.58 -19.57 -3.79
CA GLN A 15 29.31 -19.07 -5.13
C GLN A 15 27.85 -18.61 -5.28
N ALA A 16 26.89 -19.41 -4.85
CA ALA A 16 25.45 -19.05 -4.94
C ALA A 16 25.14 -17.74 -4.19
N VAL A 17 25.62 -17.61 -2.96
CA VAL A 17 25.42 -16.40 -2.15
C VAL A 17 26.12 -15.21 -2.78
N ALA A 18 27.36 -15.37 -3.26
CA ALA A 18 28.12 -14.29 -3.90
C ALA A 18 27.44 -13.79 -5.19
N VAL A 19 27.06 -14.71 -6.08
CA VAL A 19 26.41 -14.39 -7.36
C VAL A 19 25.08 -13.70 -7.13
N ILE A 20 24.20 -14.25 -6.28
CA ILE A 20 22.92 -13.65 -5.96
C ILE A 20 23.11 -12.25 -5.35
N SER A 21 24.09 -12.09 -4.46
CA SER A 21 24.38 -10.80 -3.82
C SER A 21 24.90 -9.76 -4.81
N ILE A 22 25.79 -10.15 -5.74
CA ILE A 22 26.31 -9.25 -6.78
C ILE A 22 25.20 -8.83 -7.73
N VAL A 23 24.40 -9.78 -8.22
CA VAL A 23 23.24 -9.51 -9.09
C VAL A 23 22.25 -8.56 -8.40
N ALA A 24 21.96 -8.82 -7.11
CA ALA A 24 21.10 -7.97 -6.31
C ALA A 24 21.66 -6.54 -6.19
N ALA A 25 22.95 -6.41 -5.83
CA ALA A 25 23.61 -5.11 -5.66
C ALA A 25 23.61 -4.30 -6.97
N VAL A 26 24.03 -4.92 -8.07
CA VAL A 26 24.05 -4.30 -9.40
C VAL A 26 22.64 -3.90 -9.83
N GLY A 27 21.66 -4.80 -9.68
CA GLY A 27 20.28 -4.54 -10.05
C GLY A 27 19.63 -3.41 -9.24
N VAL A 28 19.84 -3.38 -7.93
CA VAL A 28 19.36 -2.28 -7.06
C VAL A 28 20.05 -0.95 -7.41
N TYR A 29 21.34 -0.97 -7.72
CA TYR A 29 22.07 0.21 -8.14
C TYR A 29 21.55 0.78 -9.48
N LEU A 30 21.43 -0.08 -10.50
CA LEU A 30 20.87 0.28 -11.80
C LEU A 30 19.41 0.70 -11.71
N GLY A 31 18.64 0.10 -10.80
CA GLY A 31 17.26 0.46 -10.55
C GLY A 31 17.04 1.89 -10.05
N ARG A 32 18.09 2.58 -9.60
CA ARG A 32 18.03 4.01 -9.23
C ARG A 32 18.11 4.93 -10.44
N LEU A 33 18.57 4.42 -11.58
CA LEU A 33 18.65 5.20 -12.81
C LEU A 33 17.24 5.54 -13.30
N LYS A 34 17.05 6.80 -13.67
CA LYS A 34 15.80 7.29 -14.26
C LYS A 34 15.98 7.42 -15.77
N ILE A 35 15.21 6.65 -16.52
CA ILE A 35 15.16 6.73 -17.99
C ILE A 35 13.88 7.48 -18.34
N PHE A 36 13.97 8.62 -19.00
CA PHE A 36 12.83 9.53 -19.28
C PHE A 36 12.00 9.91 -18.03
N GLY A 37 12.68 10.06 -16.87
CA GLY A 37 12.02 10.38 -15.61
C GLY A 37 11.39 9.18 -14.87
N ILE A 38 11.37 7.99 -15.46
CA ILE A 38 10.81 6.75 -14.91
C ILE A 38 11.96 5.85 -14.42
N SER A 39 11.83 5.32 -13.20
CA SER A 39 12.76 4.35 -12.64
C SER A 39 12.08 2.98 -12.61
N LEU A 40 12.74 1.94 -13.10
CA LEU A 40 12.26 0.56 -12.99
C LEU A 40 12.47 -0.02 -11.57
N GLY A 41 13.17 0.72 -10.70
CA GLY A 41 13.34 0.35 -9.30
C GLY A 41 13.94 -1.05 -9.12
N ILE A 42 13.43 -1.79 -8.13
CA ILE A 42 13.92 -3.11 -7.76
C ILE A 42 13.80 -4.14 -8.89
N THR A 43 12.90 -3.91 -9.87
CA THR A 43 12.74 -4.82 -11.02
C THR A 43 14.01 -4.94 -11.86
N PHE A 44 14.89 -3.96 -11.81
CA PHE A 44 16.20 -4.04 -12.48
C PHE A 44 17.05 -5.23 -11.99
N VAL A 45 16.80 -5.75 -10.79
CA VAL A 45 17.46 -6.97 -10.28
C VAL A 45 17.15 -8.17 -11.18
N PHE A 46 15.91 -8.25 -11.69
CA PHE A 46 15.54 -9.31 -12.64
C PHE A 46 16.36 -9.21 -13.94
N PHE A 47 16.48 -8.01 -14.51
CA PHE A 47 17.28 -7.81 -15.73
C PHE A 47 18.78 -7.99 -15.49
N ALA A 48 19.30 -7.61 -14.32
CA ALA A 48 20.69 -7.92 -13.94
C ALA A 48 20.92 -9.42 -13.82
N GLY A 49 19.95 -10.17 -13.27
CA GLY A 49 19.97 -11.64 -13.25
C GLY A 49 19.95 -12.24 -14.64
N ILE A 50 19.07 -11.77 -15.53
CA ILE A 50 19.01 -12.20 -16.94
C ILE A 50 20.38 -11.99 -17.62
N MET A 51 21.00 -10.84 -17.42
CA MET A 51 22.32 -10.57 -17.98
C MET A 51 23.38 -11.52 -17.44
N ALA A 52 23.37 -11.81 -16.13
CA ALA A 52 24.29 -12.75 -15.50
C ALA A 52 24.12 -14.18 -16.07
N GLY A 53 22.88 -14.66 -16.20
CA GLY A 53 22.58 -15.97 -16.80
C GLY A 53 22.98 -16.02 -18.29
N HIS A 54 22.77 -14.95 -19.03
CA HIS A 54 23.20 -14.84 -20.45
C HIS A 54 24.73 -14.88 -20.60
N LEU A 55 25.47 -14.31 -19.66
CA LEU A 55 26.94 -14.38 -19.61
C LEU A 55 27.46 -15.75 -19.18
N GLY A 56 26.58 -16.73 -18.97
CA GLY A 56 26.94 -18.10 -18.61
C GLY A 56 27.23 -18.31 -17.12
N ILE A 57 26.85 -17.36 -16.27
CA ILE A 57 26.95 -17.55 -14.81
C ILE A 57 25.85 -18.50 -14.38
N THR A 58 26.26 -19.72 -13.95
CA THR A 58 25.35 -20.76 -13.47
C THR A 58 25.48 -20.90 -11.95
N VAL A 59 24.36 -21.17 -11.29
CA VAL A 59 24.28 -21.45 -9.86
C VAL A 59 23.66 -22.83 -9.66
N ASN A 60 24.04 -23.53 -8.59
CA ASN A 60 23.41 -24.80 -8.25
C ASN A 60 21.87 -24.66 -8.18
N LYS A 61 21.14 -25.51 -8.91
CA LYS A 61 19.67 -25.41 -9.07
C LYS A 61 18.92 -25.49 -7.75
N ASP A 62 19.33 -26.36 -6.83
CA ASP A 62 18.64 -26.54 -5.56
C ASP A 62 18.79 -25.30 -4.67
N MET A 63 19.98 -24.70 -4.66
CA MET A 63 20.24 -23.46 -3.93
C MET A 63 19.49 -22.29 -4.54
N LEU A 64 19.45 -22.23 -5.86
CA LEU A 64 18.73 -21.19 -6.59
C LEU A 64 17.21 -21.28 -6.32
N ASN A 65 16.65 -22.50 -6.41
CA ASN A 65 15.24 -22.76 -6.11
C ASN A 65 14.89 -22.45 -4.65
N PHE A 66 15.76 -22.82 -3.70
CA PHE A 66 15.55 -22.45 -2.30
C PHE A 66 15.53 -20.94 -2.12
N ALA A 67 16.48 -20.22 -2.69
CA ALA A 67 16.56 -18.76 -2.59
C ALA A 67 15.33 -18.08 -3.22
N GLN A 68 14.91 -18.53 -4.41
CA GLN A 68 13.70 -18.03 -5.08
C GLN A 68 12.45 -18.26 -4.22
N ASN A 69 12.23 -19.49 -3.77
CA ASN A 69 11.04 -19.85 -3.00
C ASN A 69 11.01 -19.15 -1.64
N PHE A 70 12.11 -19.10 -0.92
CA PHE A 70 12.20 -18.38 0.35
C PHE A 70 12.00 -16.88 0.17
N GLY A 71 12.64 -16.28 -0.84
CA GLY A 71 12.46 -14.88 -1.21
C GLY A 71 11.00 -14.55 -1.53
N LEU A 72 10.33 -15.39 -2.32
CA LEU A 72 8.92 -15.25 -2.67
C LEU A 72 8.01 -15.32 -1.45
N ILE A 73 8.20 -16.32 -0.56
CA ILE A 73 7.41 -16.49 0.67
C ILE A 73 7.52 -15.25 1.57
N VAL A 74 8.74 -14.77 1.84
CA VAL A 74 8.98 -13.58 2.65
C VAL A 74 8.35 -12.36 2.01
N PHE A 75 8.51 -12.20 0.70
CA PHE A 75 7.95 -11.08 -0.05
C PHE A 75 6.42 -11.04 0.01
N VAL A 76 5.73 -12.13 -0.32
CA VAL A 76 4.25 -12.14 -0.37
C VAL A 76 3.64 -12.08 1.02
N TYR A 77 4.26 -12.66 2.04
CA TYR A 77 3.80 -12.56 3.42
C TYR A 77 3.87 -11.11 3.95
N THR A 78 5.03 -10.46 3.76
CA THR A 78 5.22 -9.07 4.19
C THR A 78 4.35 -8.09 3.40
N LEU A 79 4.09 -8.39 2.13
CA LEU A 79 3.11 -7.67 1.32
C LEU A 79 1.71 -7.82 1.91
N GLY A 80 1.30 -9.04 2.29
CA GLY A 80 0.03 -9.31 2.97
C GLY A 80 -0.11 -8.53 4.27
N LEU A 81 0.94 -8.50 5.11
CA LEU A 81 0.97 -7.71 6.35
C LEU A 81 0.74 -6.21 6.11
N GLN A 82 1.36 -5.67 5.07
CA GLN A 82 1.23 -4.25 4.71
C GLN A 82 -0.17 -3.90 4.22
N VAL A 83 -0.75 -4.76 3.41
CA VAL A 83 -2.05 -4.59 2.76
C VAL A 83 -3.21 -4.85 3.72
N GLY A 84 -3.03 -5.77 4.69
CA GLY A 84 -4.06 -6.27 5.59
C GLY A 84 -4.90 -5.21 6.30
N PRO A 85 -4.33 -4.17 6.93
CA PRO A 85 -5.09 -3.13 7.61
C PRO A 85 -6.07 -2.38 6.70
N GLY A 86 -5.69 -2.18 5.42
CA GLY A 86 -6.51 -1.51 4.41
C GLY A 86 -7.51 -2.43 3.71
N PHE A 87 -7.26 -3.74 3.67
CA PHE A 87 -8.02 -4.70 2.87
C PHE A 87 -9.52 -4.69 3.18
N PHE A 88 -9.89 -4.85 4.44
CA PHE A 88 -11.30 -4.88 4.84
C PHE A 88 -11.94 -3.48 4.88
N SER A 89 -11.15 -2.42 5.07
CA SER A 89 -11.65 -1.05 5.05
C SER A 89 -11.96 -0.57 3.64
N SER A 90 -11.22 -1.04 2.64
CA SER A 90 -11.44 -0.72 1.22
C SER A 90 -12.75 -1.29 0.67
N LEU A 91 -13.32 -2.29 1.33
CA LEU A 91 -14.61 -2.89 0.96
C LEU A 91 -15.83 -2.16 1.56
N LYS A 92 -15.63 -1.04 2.29
CA LYS A 92 -16.73 -0.25 2.86
C LYS A 92 -17.23 0.81 1.87
N LYS A 93 -18.32 1.52 2.26
CA LYS A 93 -18.95 2.58 1.43
C LYS A 93 -17.90 3.57 0.89
N GLY A 94 -17.92 3.81 -0.42
CA GLY A 94 -16.96 4.64 -1.16
C GLY A 94 -15.82 3.85 -1.83
N GLY A 95 -15.37 2.73 -1.25
CA GLY A 95 -14.35 1.88 -1.87
C GLY A 95 -14.92 0.80 -2.79
N VAL A 96 -16.19 0.41 -2.62
CA VAL A 96 -16.83 -0.67 -3.40
C VAL A 96 -16.84 -0.35 -4.88
N GLU A 97 -17.23 0.87 -5.26
CA GLU A 97 -17.31 1.29 -6.66
C GLU A 97 -15.94 1.24 -7.35
N MET A 98 -14.91 1.82 -6.73
CA MET A 98 -13.55 1.78 -7.27
C MET A 98 -12.99 0.36 -7.34
N ASN A 99 -13.26 -0.48 -6.32
CA ASN A 99 -12.85 -1.89 -6.33
C ASN A 99 -13.58 -2.67 -7.43
N THR A 100 -14.86 -2.42 -7.68
CA THR A 100 -15.60 -3.04 -8.78
C THR A 100 -14.99 -2.68 -10.13
N MET A 101 -14.61 -1.42 -10.35
CA MET A 101 -13.90 -1.00 -11.56
C MET A 101 -12.51 -1.66 -11.65
N GLY A 102 -11.77 -1.71 -10.53
CA GLY A 102 -10.48 -2.41 -10.46
C GLY A 102 -10.59 -3.89 -10.83
N LEU A 103 -11.64 -4.58 -10.34
CA LEU A 103 -11.94 -5.96 -10.74
C LEU A 103 -12.31 -6.06 -12.22
N GLY A 104 -12.96 -5.06 -12.79
CA GLY A 104 -13.23 -4.95 -14.22
C GLY A 104 -11.95 -4.94 -15.08
N VAL A 105 -10.91 -4.20 -14.64
CA VAL A 105 -9.58 -4.23 -15.30
C VAL A 105 -8.98 -5.64 -15.26
N ILE A 106 -9.08 -6.31 -14.12
CA ILE A 106 -8.54 -7.66 -13.95
C ILE A 106 -9.30 -8.65 -14.84
N ALA A 107 -10.62 -8.65 -14.76
CA ALA A 107 -11.48 -9.56 -15.54
C ALA A 107 -11.25 -9.40 -17.05
N LEU A 108 -11.17 -8.15 -17.53
CA LEU A 108 -10.89 -7.87 -18.93
C LEU A 108 -9.49 -8.35 -19.34
N GLY A 109 -8.49 -8.17 -18.48
CA GLY A 109 -7.14 -8.71 -18.70
C GLY A 109 -7.12 -10.25 -18.81
N LEU A 110 -7.87 -10.95 -17.93
CA LEU A 110 -7.99 -12.41 -17.96
C LEU A 110 -8.70 -12.89 -19.23
N ILE A 111 -9.80 -12.24 -19.61
CA ILE A 111 -10.54 -12.55 -20.86
C ILE A 111 -9.63 -12.37 -22.07
N LEU A 112 -8.92 -11.25 -22.17
CA LEU A 112 -8.00 -11.01 -23.28
C LEU A 112 -6.86 -12.02 -23.31
N THR A 113 -6.36 -12.45 -22.16
CA THR A 113 -5.33 -13.50 -22.08
C THR A 113 -5.81 -14.81 -22.73
N LEU A 114 -7.04 -15.25 -22.41
CA LEU A 114 -7.64 -16.44 -23.00
C LEU A 114 -7.97 -16.26 -24.49
N VAL A 115 -8.49 -15.09 -24.88
CA VAL A 115 -8.76 -14.76 -26.29
C VAL A 115 -7.46 -14.80 -27.11
N PHE A 116 -6.39 -14.22 -26.61
CA PHE A 116 -5.09 -14.25 -27.29
C PHE A 116 -4.50 -15.66 -27.34
N HIS A 117 -4.66 -16.47 -26.29
CA HIS A 117 -4.32 -17.89 -26.33
C HIS A 117 -5.00 -18.61 -27.50
N TRP A 118 -6.31 -18.44 -27.65
CA TRP A 118 -7.09 -19.10 -28.70
C TRP A 118 -6.75 -18.60 -30.13
N ILE A 119 -6.47 -17.30 -30.28
CA ILE A 119 -6.14 -16.73 -31.59
C ILE A 119 -4.73 -17.09 -32.03
N THR A 120 -3.76 -17.05 -31.09
CA THR A 120 -2.33 -17.20 -31.43
C THR A 120 -1.80 -18.62 -31.26
N GLY A 121 -2.51 -19.47 -30.51
CA GLY A 121 -2.04 -20.81 -30.15
C GLY A 121 -0.88 -20.82 -29.14
N ILE A 122 -0.50 -19.66 -28.58
CA ILE A 122 0.53 -19.57 -27.52
C ILE A 122 0.03 -20.30 -26.28
N SER A 123 0.89 -21.12 -25.65
CA SER A 123 0.52 -21.90 -24.46
C SER A 123 0.04 -21.02 -23.30
N VAL A 124 -0.90 -21.55 -22.50
CA VAL A 124 -1.45 -20.83 -21.34
C VAL A 124 -0.35 -20.40 -20.35
N PRO A 125 0.66 -21.22 -20.01
CA PRO A 125 1.78 -20.77 -19.17
C PRO A 125 2.46 -19.50 -19.70
N VAL A 126 2.82 -19.46 -20.97
CA VAL A 126 3.43 -18.27 -21.60
C VAL A 126 2.49 -17.07 -21.55
N MET A 127 1.20 -17.26 -21.84
CA MET A 127 0.20 -16.19 -21.75
C MET A 127 0.03 -15.63 -20.32
N VAL A 128 0.10 -16.49 -19.31
CA VAL A 128 0.08 -16.05 -17.90
C VAL A 128 1.37 -15.31 -17.55
N GLY A 129 2.51 -15.71 -18.10
CA GLY A 129 3.76 -14.96 -18.00
C GLY A 129 3.63 -13.56 -18.61
N LEU A 130 3.10 -13.47 -19.85
CA LEU A 130 2.83 -12.18 -20.52
C LEU A 130 1.87 -11.29 -19.71
N LEU A 131 0.79 -11.86 -19.20
CA LEU A 131 -0.16 -11.13 -18.36
C LEU A 131 0.54 -10.59 -17.09
N SER A 132 1.34 -11.43 -16.41
CA SER A 132 2.05 -11.03 -15.19
C SER A 132 3.04 -9.89 -15.45
N GLY A 133 3.73 -9.91 -16.59
CA GLY A 133 4.60 -8.83 -17.06
C GLY A 133 3.82 -7.57 -17.43
N ALA A 134 2.76 -7.72 -18.22
CA ALA A 134 1.90 -6.63 -18.67
C ALA A 134 1.30 -5.83 -17.50
N VAL A 135 0.97 -6.51 -16.40
CA VAL A 135 0.44 -5.87 -15.19
C VAL A 135 1.50 -5.63 -14.10
N THR A 136 2.77 -5.85 -14.43
CA THR A 136 3.92 -5.63 -13.52
C THR A 136 3.80 -6.37 -12.17
N ASN A 137 3.21 -7.58 -12.19
CA ASN A 137 2.86 -8.34 -10.98
C ASN A 137 3.68 -9.63 -10.84
N THR A 138 4.88 -9.52 -10.30
CA THR A 138 5.76 -10.67 -10.05
C THR A 138 5.23 -11.66 -9.01
N PRO A 139 4.43 -11.29 -7.97
CA PRO A 139 3.75 -12.26 -7.12
C PRO A 139 2.81 -13.19 -7.89
N ALA A 140 2.07 -12.65 -8.87
CA ALA A 140 1.18 -13.45 -9.70
C ALA A 140 1.96 -14.45 -10.56
N LEU A 141 3.10 -14.04 -11.11
CA LEU A 141 4.02 -14.93 -11.82
C LEU A 141 4.48 -16.08 -10.92
N GLY A 142 5.04 -15.76 -9.73
CA GLY A 142 5.53 -16.78 -8.81
C GLY A 142 4.45 -17.74 -8.33
N ALA A 143 3.23 -17.25 -8.11
CA ALA A 143 2.08 -18.07 -7.76
C ALA A 143 1.69 -19.03 -8.91
N ALA A 144 1.67 -18.54 -10.14
CA ALA A 144 1.38 -19.33 -11.34
C ALA A 144 2.46 -20.40 -11.62
N GLN A 145 3.74 -20.04 -11.48
CA GLN A 145 4.84 -20.98 -11.60
C GLN A 145 4.75 -22.11 -10.57
N GLN A 146 4.43 -21.77 -9.33
CA GLN A 146 4.24 -22.77 -8.27
C GLN A 146 3.02 -23.68 -8.53
N ALA A 147 1.93 -23.13 -9.06
CA ALA A 147 0.77 -23.92 -9.46
C ALA A 147 1.15 -24.94 -10.55
N LEU A 148 1.91 -24.50 -11.55
CA LEU A 148 2.38 -25.38 -12.64
C LEU A 148 3.28 -26.50 -12.11
N LEU A 149 4.26 -26.20 -11.25
CA LEU A 149 5.14 -27.19 -10.63
C LEU A 149 4.40 -28.15 -9.68
N GLN A 150 3.30 -27.75 -9.10
CA GLN A 150 2.46 -28.65 -8.29
C GLN A 150 1.69 -29.66 -9.15
N MET A 151 1.31 -29.28 -10.38
CA MET A 151 0.62 -30.16 -11.33
C MET A 151 1.61 -31.08 -12.04
N ASP A 152 2.75 -30.56 -12.43
CA ASP A 152 3.82 -31.26 -13.14
C ASP A 152 5.20 -30.79 -12.65
N PRO A 153 5.82 -31.49 -11.68
CA PRO A 153 7.12 -31.11 -11.12
C PRO A 153 8.28 -31.09 -12.11
N GLU A 154 8.17 -31.81 -13.23
CA GLU A 154 9.21 -31.89 -14.26
C GLU A 154 9.08 -30.77 -15.31
N ASN A 155 8.01 -29.99 -15.27
CA ASN A 155 7.70 -28.96 -16.27
C ASN A 155 8.50 -27.65 -16.07
N THR A 156 9.79 -27.79 -15.87
CA THR A 156 10.71 -26.66 -15.65
C THR A 156 10.81 -25.75 -16.87
N ARG A 157 10.61 -26.30 -18.08
CA ARG A 157 10.65 -25.53 -19.33
C ARG A 157 9.57 -24.48 -19.38
N ASN A 158 8.31 -24.84 -19.14
CA ASN A 158 7.21 -23.88 -19.13
C ASN A 158 7.35 -22.84 -18.00
N VAL A 159 7.94 -23.19 -16.85
CA VAL A 159 8.27 -22.25 -15.78
C VAL A 159 9.25 -21.19 -16.26
N THR A 160 10.30 -21.60 -16.98
CA THR A 160 11.28 -20.69 -17.58
C THR A 160 10.64 -19.82 -18.67
N ASP A 161 9.81 -20.40 -19.54
CA ASP A 161 9.12 -19.68 -20.60
C ASP A 161 8.14 -18.64 -20.03
N MET A 162 7.45 -18.93 -18.91
CA MET A 162 6.62 -17.95 -18.19
C MET A 162 7.47 -16.77 -17.68
N ALA A 163 8.66 -17.03 -17.14
CA ALA A 163 9.54 -15.97 -16.66
C ALA A 163 10.06 -15.09 -17.81
N LEU A 164 10.46 -15.72 -18.93
CA LEU A 164 10.87 -15.03 -20.15
C LEU A 164 9.76 -14.13 -20.70
N ALA A 165 8.54 -14.67 -20.81
CA ALA A 165 7.38 -13.93 -21.28
C ALA A 165 7.07 -12.74 -20.36
N CYS A 166 7.17 -12.93 -19.04
CA CYS A 166 7.02 -11.84 -18.08
C CYS A 166 8.09 -10.76 -18.29
N ALA A 167 9.37 -11.15 -18.45
CA ALA A 167 10.46 -10.20 -18.65
C ALA A 167 10.28 -9.36 -19.92
N VAL A 168 9.84 -10.00 -21.01
CA VAL A 168 9.57 -9.34 -22.30
C VAL A 168 8.43 -8.33 -22.20
N ALA A 169 7.33 -8.67 -21.50
CA ALA A 169 6.16 -7.80 -21.39
C ALA A 169 6.33 -6.69 -20.36
N TYR A 170 7.19 -6.86 -19.35
CA TYR A 170 7.28 -6.01 -18.17
C TYR A 170 7.59 -4.53 -18.47
N PRO A 171 8.59 -4.17 -19.31
CA PRO A 171 8.90 -2.76 -19.59
C PRO A 171 7.71 -2.04 -20.23
N LEU A 172 7.00 -2.72 -21.17
CA LEU A 172 5.82 -2.15 -21.80
C LEU A 172 4.59 -2.14 -20.90
N GLY A 173 4.54 -2.99 -19.88
CA GLY A 173 3.57 -2.93 -18.81
C GLY A 173 3.61 -1.59 -18.05
N VAL A 174 4.82 -1.09 -17.77
CA VAL A 174 4.99 0.23 -17.13
C VAL A 174 4.62 1.35 -18.11
N VAL A 175 5.19 1.31 -19.30
CA VAL A 175 4.97 2.35 -20.34
C VAL A 175 3.51 2.40 -20.77
N GLY A 176 2.86 1.25 -20.95
CA GLY A 176 1.46 1.16 -21.37
C GLY A 176 0.48 1.79 -20.40
N VAL A 177 0.66 1.60 -19.09
CA VAL A 177 -0.18 2.27 -18.08
C VAL A 177 0.01 3.78 -18.12
N ILE A 178 1.25 4.26 -18.22
CA ILE A 178 1.55 5.70 -18.31
C ILE A 178 0.94 6.31 -19.57
N LEU A 179 1.07 5.64 -20.71
CA LEU A 179 0.44 6.07 -21.96
C LEU A 179 -1.09 6.11 -21.85
N ALA A 180 -1.70 5.10 -21.24
CA ALA A 180 -3.14 5.09 -20.99
C ALA A 180 -3.57 6.29 -20.11
N ILE A 181 -2.82 6.63 -19.06
CA ILE A 181 -3.05 7.82 -18.23
C ILE A 181 -2.97 9.11 -19.06
N ILE A 182 -1.97 9.23 -19.95
CA ILE A 182 -1.81 10.39 -20.85
C ILE A 182 -3.01 10.51 -21.80
N ILE A 183 -3.45 9.40 -22.39
CA ILE A 183 -4.61 9.37 -23.28
C ILE A 183 -5.88 9.78 -22.54
N LEU A 184 -6.13 9.19 -21.37
CA LEU A 184 -7.28 9.55 -20.54
C LEU A 184 -7.24 11.02 -20.10
N ARG A 185 -6.05 11.57 -19.82
CA ARG A 185 -5.88 13.00 -19.53
C ARG A 185 -6.32 13.86 -20.71
N SER A 186 -5.92 13.53 -21.91
CA SER A 186 -6.30 14.30 -23.10
C SER A 186 -7.81 14.29 -23.37
N LEU A 187 -8.48 13.17 -23.02
CA LEU A 187 -9.91 12.99 -23.24
C LEU A 187 -10.78 13.64 -22.13
N PHE A 188 -10.33 13.59 -20.89
CA PHE A 188 -11.19 13.91 -19.73
C PHE A 188 -10.69 15.08 -18.86
N ALA A 189 -9.39 15.46 -18.87
CA ALA A 189 -8.88 16.50 -17.97
C ALA A 189 -9.46 17.90 -18.22
N LYS A 190 -9.87 18.20 -19.45
CA LYS A 190 -10.51 19.50 -19.77
C LYS A 190 -11.95 19.65 -19.22
N LYS A 191 -12.60 18.54 -18.84
CA LYS A 191 -13.99 18.55 -18.38
C LYS A 191 -14.12 18.71 -16.85
N THR A 192 -13.02 18.57 -16.09
CA THR A 192 -13.07 18.45 -14.62
C THR A 192 -12.79 19.77 -13.88
N GLN A 193 -12.42 20.85 -14.59
CA GLN A 193 -12.11 22.14 -13.93
C GLN A 193 -13.31 22.88 -13.34
N SER A 194 -14.54 22.35 -13.42
CA SER A 194 -15.73 23.19 -13.09
C SER A 194 -16.77 22.60 -12.12
N THR A 195 -16.61 21.45 -11.48
CA THR A 195 -17.78 20.94 -10.70
C THR A 195 -17.52 20.14 -9.40
N HIS A 196 -16.34 20.10 -8.82
CA HIS A 196 -16.24 19.50 -7.49
C HIS A 196 -15.55 20.44 -6.50
N LYS A 197 -16.37 20.97 -5.56
CA LYS A 197 -15.88 21.35 -4.24
C LYS A 197 -15.29 20.10 -3.63
N GLU A 198 -13.95 20.03 -3.59
CA GLU A 198 -13.18 19.00 -2.93
C GLU A 198 -13.70 18.77 -1.52
N GLN A 199 -14.06 17.55 -1.19
CA GLN A 199 -14.03 17.12 0.20
C GLN A 199 -12.57 16.93 0.58
N ASP A 200 -11.90 18.06 0.83
CA ASP A 200 -10.54 18.11 1.29
C ASP A 200 -10.49 17.43 2.69
N THR A 201 -10.01 16.19 2.72
CA THR A 201 -9.88 15.42 3.96
C THR A 201 -8.64 15.81 4.75
N THR A 202 -7.86 16.78 4.27
CA THR A 202 -6.72 17.32 5.00
C THR A 202 -7.20 17.97 6.29
N THR A 203 -6.47 17.70 7.37
CA THR A 203 -6.78 18.27 8.67
C THR A 203 -6.48 19.77 8.65
N ASN A 204 -7.50 20.58 8.84
CA ASN A 204 -7.39 22.03 8.95
C ASN A 204 -7.45 22.47 10.41
N VAL A 205 -6.61 23.41 10.76
CA VAL A 205 -6.61 24.08 12.06
C VAL A 205 -7.03 25.52 11.82
N ALA A 206 -8.15 25.92 12.40
CA ALA A 206 -8.70 27.27 12.22
C ALA A 206 -9.20 27.84 13.54
N GLU A 207 -9.12 29.14 13.67
CA GLU A 207 -9.62 29.88 14.81
C GLU A 207 -10.99 30.47 14.48
N PHE A 208 -11.90 30.35 15.45
CA PHE A 208 -13.26 30.86 15.34
C PHE A 208 -13.62 31.65 16.59
N GLN A 209 -14.25 32.81 16.38
CA GLN A 209 -14.87 33.53 17.45
C GLN A 209 -16.33 33.10 17.60
N VAL A 210 -16.76 32.84 18.82
CA VAL A 210 -18.16 32.47 19.11
C VAL A 210 -19.04 33.70 19.00
N LEU A 211 -19.74 33.83 17.86
CA LEU A 211 -20.65 34.95 17.55
C LEU A 211 -22.08 34.47 17.34
N ASN A 212 -22.33 33.15 17.24
CA ASN A 212 -23.67 32.65 17.02
C ASN A 212 -24.48 32.59 18.33
N PRO A 213 -25.54 33.40 18.49
CA PRO A 213 -26.34 33.40 19.72
C PRO A 213 -26.99 32.07 20.04
N SER A 214 -27.21 31.20 19.01
CA SER A 214 -27.86 29.90 19.18
C SER A 214 -27.04 28.91 20.02
N ILE A 215 -25.73 29.17 20.20
CA ILE A 215 -24.85 28.32 20.98
C ILE A 215 -24.39 28.91 22.30
N TYR A 216 -24.78 30.15 22.59
CA TYR A 216 -24.48 30.81 23.87
C TYR A 216 -25.09 30.03 25.05
N ASN A 217 -24.33 29.93 26.12
CA ASN A 217 -24.69 29.23 27.34
C ASN A 217 -24.99 27.72 27.15
N LYS A 218 -24.62 27.15 26.01
CA LYS A 218 -24.69 25.69 25.78
C LYS A 218 -23.34 25.05 26.05
N SER A 219 -23.39 23.82 26.56
CA SER A 219 -22.17 23.03 26.69
C SER A 219 -21.66 22.57 25.32
N ILE A 220 -20.35 22.35 25.21
CA ILE A 220 -19.75 21.82 23.96
C ILE A 220 -20.44 20.52 23.53
N GLN A 221 -20.83 19.66 24.49
CA GLN A 221 -21.57 18.44 24.18
C GLN A 221 -22.92 18.72 23.52
N GLN A 222 -23.63 19.77 23.96
CA GLN A 222 -24.89 20.17 23.36
C GLN A 222 -24.68 20.74 21.96
N VAL A 223 -23.63 21.55 21.76
CA VAL A 223 -23.30 22.13 20.45
C VAL A 223 -22.88 21.03 19.46
N MET A 224 -22.11 20.03 19.90
CA MET A 224 -21.74 18.91 19.05
C MET A 224 -22.92 18.04 18.60
N LYS A 225 -24.06 18.07 19.31
CA LYS A 225 -25.28 17.38 18.89
C LYS A 225 -26.07 18.13 17.80
N LEU A 226 -25.78 19.41 17.61
CA LEU A 226 -26.44 20.23 16.58
C LEU A 226 -25.89 19.99 15.17
N THR A 227 -24.80 19.26 15.05
CA THR A 227 -24.15 19.00 13.76
C THR A 227 -23.70 17.54 13.67
N GLU A 228 -23.74 16.98 12.47
CA GLU A 228 -23.17 15.67 12.17
C GLU A 228 -21.65 15.75 11.84
N LYS A 229 -21.10 16.97 11.82
CA LYS A 229 -19.71 17.20 11.46
C LYS A 229 -18.75 16.83 12.59
N HIS A 230 -17.59 16.30 12.23
CA HIS A 230 -16.56 15.87 13.17
C HIS A 230 -15.45 16.93 13.30
N PHE A 231 -15.36 17.54 14.47
CA PHE A 231 -14.31 18.48 14.81
C PHE A 231 -13.88 18.34 16.27
N VAL A 232 -12.71 18.89 16.59
CA VAL A 232 -12.15 18.90 17.94
C VAL A 232 -11.82 20.34 18.32
N ILE A 233 -12.40 20.83 19.42
CA ILE A 233 -12.02 22.13 19.98
C ILE A 233 -10.78 21.88 20.84
N SER A 234 -9.62 22.36 20.38
CA SER A 234 -8.33 22.15 21.01
C SER A 234 -8.11 23.06 22.21
N ARG A 235 -8.43 24.35 22.02
CA ARG A 235 -8.22 25.41 23.03
C ARG A 235 -9.39 26.37 23.03
N LEU A 236 -9.62 27.00 24.18
CA LEU A 236 -10.59 28.06 24.38
C LEU A 236 -9.89 29.22 25.08
N TRP A 237 -9.92 30.39 24.47
CA TRP A 237 -9.46 31.63 25.05
C TRP A 237 -10.65 32.43 25.58
N ARG A 238 -10.59 32.83 26.84
CA ARG A 238 -11.59 33.67 27.51
C ARG A 238 -10.91 34.60 28.50
N ASN A 239 -11.12 35.88 28.37
CA ASN A 239 -10.55 36.90 29.30
C ASN A 239 -9.03 36.80 29.45
N GLY A 240 -8.30 36.57 28.35
CA GLY A 240 -6.84 36.46 28.36
C GLY A 240 -6.29 35.15 28.96
N LYS A 241 -7.15 34.18 29.32
CA LYS A 241 -6.73 32.85 29.77
C LYS A 241 -7.06 31.78 28.74
N VAL A 242 -6.11 30.88 28.55
CA VAL A 242 -6.28 29.70 27.67
C VAL A 242 -6.64 28.50 28.55
N THR A 243 -7.67 27.75 28.10
CA THR A 243 -8.09 26.52 28.79
C THR A 243 -8.32 25.41 27.78
N ILE A 244 -8.14 24.17 28.21
CA ILE A 244 -8.55 22.99 27.41
C ILE A 244 -10.02 22.74 27.74
N PRO A 245 -10.92 22.95 26.77
CA PRO A 245 -12.32 22.79 27.04
C PRO A 245 -12.70 21.33 27.19
N THR A 246 -13.60 21.01 28.10
CA THR A 246 -14.23 19.69 28.27
C THR A 246 -15.58 19.64 27.56
N SER A 247 -16.21 18.47 27.51
CA SER A 247 -17.58 18.33 26.97
C SER A 247 -18.63 19.17 27.73
N GLU A 248 -18.36 19.51 28.98
CA GLU A 248 -19.25 20.28 29.88
C GLU A 248 -18.96 21.77 29.86
N THR A 249 -17.87 22.19 29.21
CA THR A 249 -17.50 23.61 29.10
C THR A 249 -18.62 24.37 28.39
N ILE A 250 -19.13 25.40 29.05
CA ILE A 250 -20.19 26.27 28.52
C ILE A 250 -19.54 27.35 27.68
N LEU A 251 -19.99 27.47 26.43
CA LEU A 251 -19.56 28.53 25.50
C LEU A 251 -20.24 29.84 25.82
N LYS A 252 -19.49 30.94 25.73
CA LYS A 252 -19.93 32.30 25.91
C LYS A 252 -19.67 33.13 24.68
N GLU A 253 -20.36 34.23 24.56
CA GLU A 253 -20.10 35.24 23.55
C GLU A 253 -18.62 35.67 23.56
N LYS A 254 -18.06 35.84 22.37
CA LYS A 254 -16.66 36.25 22.16
C LYS A 254 -15.59 35.27 22.71
N ASP A 255 -15.96 34.03 22.98
CA ASP A 255 -14.94 32.98 23.18
C ASP A 255 -14.19 32.75 21.87
N HIS A 256 -12.87 32.64 21.95
CA HIS A 256 -12.05 32.24 20.81
C HIS A 256 -11.72 30.77 20.93
N LEU A 257 -11.95 30.02 19.84
CA LEU A 257 -11.82 28.57 19.81
C LEU A 257 -10.82 28.17 18.74
N LEU A 258 -9.81 27.38 19.11
CA LEU A 258 -8.98 26.67 18.14
C LEU A 258 -9.66 25.35 17.78
N ILE A 259 -10.12 25.24 16.56
CA ILE A 259 -10.86 24.08 16.07
C ILE A 259 -10.04 23.32 15.03
N ILE A 260 -9.98 22.01 15.19
CA ILE A 260 -9.34 21.09 14.27
C ILE A 260 -10.44 20.26 13.61
N SER A 261 -10.54 20.36 12.30
CA SER A 261 -11.56 19.68 11.50
C SER A 261 -10.98 19.21 10.17
N VAL A 262 -11.79 18.57 9.37
CA VAL A 262 -11.50 18.37 7.95
C VAL A 262 -11.75 19.68 7.21
N LYS A 263 -10.91 20.05 6.25
CA LYS A 263 -11.01 21.32 5.49
C LYS A 263 -12.37 21.50 4.83
N ALA A 264 -12.97 20.41 4.33
CA ALA A 264 -14.31 20.42 3.76
C ALA A 264 -15.42 20.86 4.73
N ASP A 265 -15.21 20.74 6.05
CA ASP A 265 -16.19 21.06 7.08
C ASP A 265 -16.06 22.50 7.64
N VAL A 266 -15.00 23.22 7.25
CA VAL A 266 -14.69 24.58 7.75
C VAL A 266 -15.86 25.54 7.56
N GLU A 267 -16.48 25.57 6.37
CA GLU A 267 -17.64 26.44 6.09
C GLU A 267 -18.85 26.11 6.97
N SER A 268 -19.10 24.82 7.22
CA SER A 268 -20.17 24.39 8.13
C SER A 268 -19.89 24.78 9.59
N ILE A 269 -18.62 24.73 9.98
CA ILE A 269 -18.15 25.11 11.31
C ILE A 269 -18.24 26.64 11.48
N LYS A 270 -17.92 27.40 10.43
CA LYS A 270 -18.10 28.85 10.40
C LYS A 270 -19.55 29.25 10.64
N VAL A 271 -20.50 28.58 10.00
CA VAL A 271 -21.94 28.81 10.24
C VAL A 271 -22.33 28.48 11.68
N LEU A 272 -21.73 27.44 12.28
CA LEU A 272 -22.04 26.99 13.63
C LEU A 272 -21.51 27.93 14.72
N PHE A 273 -20.26 28.39 14.62
CA PHE A 273 -19.61 29.20 15.66
C PHE A 273 -19.63 30.71 15.37
N GLY A 274 -19.36 31.12 14.15
CA GLY A 274 -19.24 32.51 13.74
C GLY A 274 -18.09 32.73 12.77
N GLU A 275 -17.49 33.91 12.77
CA GLU A 275 -16.43 34.26 11.83
C GLU A 275 -15.12 33.53 12.14
N GLN A 276 -14.46 33.12 11.08
CA GLN A 276 -13.09 32.61 11.15
C GLN A 276 -12.15 33.82 11.28
N GLU A 277 -11.30 33.82 12.27
CA GLU A 277 -10.28 34.85 12.42
C GLU A 277 -9.16 34.67 11.40
N THR A 278 -8.78 35.79 10.76
CA THR A 278 -7.66 35.83 9.80
C THR A 278 -6.31 35.96 10.49
N THR A 279 -6.30 36.26 11.79
CA THR A 279 -5.10 36.36 12.60
C THR A 279 -4.65 34.95 12.96
N ASP A 280 -3.60 34.48 12.32
CA ASP A 280 -2.99 33.20 12.65
C ASP A 280 -2.28 33.31 14.01
N LEU A 281 -3.03 33.01 15.09
CA LEU A 281 -2.48 32.94 16.44
C LEU A 281 -1.52 31.72 16.62
N ASN A 282 -1.32 30.93 15.55
CA ASN A 282 -0.42 29.79 15.51
C ASN A 282 0.95 30.12 14.87
N LYS A 283 1.27 31.41 14.65
CA LYS A 283 2.57 31.80 14.12
C LYS A 283 3.70 31.32 15.05
N GLU A 284 4.76 30.81 14.44
CA GLU A 284 5.99 30.38 15.13
C GLU A 284 6.64 31.47 15.99
N ASP A 285 6.37 32.73 15.70
CA ASP A 285 6.88 33.90 16.40
C ASP A 285 6.14 34.26 17.71
N ILE A 286 5.02 33.61 18.01
CA ILE A 286 4.34 33.81 19.28
C ILE A 286 4.91 32.78 20.26
N ASP A 287 5.68 33.24 21.25
CA ASP A 287 6.15 32.40 22.34
C ASP A 287 4.96 31.98 23.22
N TRP A 288 4.34 30.87 22.84
CA TRP A 288 3.21 30.27 23.55
C TRP A 288 3.59 29.88 24.98
N ASN A 289 4.87 29.65 25.26
CA ASN A 289 5.37 29.39 26.59
C ASN A 289 5.34 30.67 27.48
N ALA A 290 5.44 31.84 26.85
CA ALA A 290 5.34 33.11 27.59
C ALA A 290 3.89 33.52 27.91
N ILE A 291 2.92 33.13 27.04
CA ILE A 291 1.50 33.44 27.20
C ILE A 291 0.82 32.43 28.12
N ASP A 292 1.22 31.16 28.09
CA ASP A 292 0.63 30.10 28.93
C ASP A 292 1.70 29.07 29.33
N SER A 293 2.46 29.38 30.39
CA SER A 293 3.52 28.53 30.94
C SER A 293 3.05 27.16 31.44
N GLN A 294 1.74 26.86 31.40
CA GLN A 294 1.16 25.64 31.93
C GLN A 294 0.82 24.58 30.87
N LEU A 295 0.61 24.96 29.61
CA LEU A 295 0.20 24.03 28.57
C LEU A 295 1.30 23.78 27.54
N ILE A 296 1.67 22.51 27.41
CA ILE A 296 2.63 22.05 26.39
C ILE A 296 1.92 21.24 25.29
N SER A 297 2.42 21.33 24.07
CA SER A 297 2.08 20.42 22.98
C SER A 297 3.21 19.42 22.77
N ARG A 298 2.90 18.13 22.81
CA ARG A 298 3.89 17.07 22.63
C ARG A 298 3.36 15.98 21.71
N ARG A 299 4.24 15.45 20.87
CA ARG A 299 3.95 14.24 20.09
C ARG A 299 4.35 13.02 20.90
N ILE A 300 3.39 12.12 21.14
CA ILE A 300 3.55 10.86 21.85
C ILE A 300 3.29 9.71 20.92
N VAL A 301 4.17 8.71 20.93
CA VAL A 301 4.01 7.50 20.11
C VAL A 301 3.36 6.39 20.92
N VAL A 302 2.32 5.77 20.37
CA VAL A 302 1.67 4.60 20.97
C VAL A 302 2.60 3.39 20.87
N THR A 303 3.11 2.90 21.99
CA THR A 303 4.04 1.77 22.04
C THR A 303 3.56 0.62 22.95
N ARG A 304 2.51 0.82 23.74
CA ARG A 304 1.97 -0.23 24.62
C ARG A 304 0.92 -1.10 23.95
N ASN A 305 1.13 -2.41 24.00
CA ASN A 305 0.23 -3.42 23.42
C ASN A 305 -1.20 -3.33 23.96
N ARG A 306 -1.38 -3.03 25.24
CA ARG A 306 -2.72 -2.93 25.87
C ARG A 306 -3.59 -1.80 25.30
N VAL A 307 -2.96 -0.82 24.63
CA VAL A 307 -3.68 0.32 24.01
C VAL A 307 -3.99 0.03 22.54
N ASN A 308 -3.37 -1.00 21.98
CA ASN A 308 -3.57 -1.38 20.57
C ASN A 308 -5.00 -1.87 20.32
N GLY A 309 -5.68 -1.30 19.33
CA GLY A 309 -7.07 -1.61 18.98
C GLY A 309 -8.12 -0.97 19.89
N VAL A 310 -7.72 -0.27 20.96
CA VAL A 310 -8.64 0.37 21.89
C VAL A 310 -9.19 1.67 21.29
N LYS A 311 -10.49 1.92 21.47
CA LYS A 311 -11.11 3.18 21.02
C LYS A 311 -10.55 4.35 21.86
N LEU A 312 -10.18 5.44 21.19
CA LEU A 312 -9.65 6.64 21.84
C LEU A 312 -10.60 7.18 22.92
N GLY A 313 -11.89 7.20 22.64
CA GLY A 313 -12.91 7.67 23.57
C GLY A 313 -13.03 6.82 24.84
N SER A 314 -12.72 5.50 24.78
CA SER A 314 -12.80 4.61 25.94
C SER A 314 -11.66 4.85 26.95
N LEU A 315 -10.56 5.43 26.52
CA LEU A 315 -9.45 5.77 27.40
C LEU A 315 -9.74 6.99 28.31
N ARG A 316 -10.76 7.78 27.99
CA ARG A 316 -11.21 8.97 28.74
C ARG A 316 -10.08 9.93 29.14
N LEU A 317 -9.01 9.99 28.34
CA LEU A 317 -7.78 10.73 28.67
C LEU A 317 -8.05 12.21 28.94
N ARG A 318 -9.01 12.79 28.20
CA ARG A 318 -9.43 14.18 28.40
C ARG A 318 -10.01 14.43 29.79
N ASN A 319 -10.90 13.55 30.25
CA ASN A 319 -11.57 13.72 31.54
C ASN A 319 -10.68 13.34 32.72
N LEU A 320 -9.80 12.33 32.56
CA LEU A 320 -8.95 11.84 33.65
C LEU A 320 -7.67 12.66 33.83
N TYR A 321 -7.12 13.20 32.75
CA TYR A 321 -5.81 13.86 32.77
C TYR A 321 -5.85 15.31 32.28
N GLY A 322 -7.01 15.86 31.91
CA GLY A 322 -7.13 17.24 31.42
C GLY A 322 -6.34 17.52 30.14
N ILE A 323 -6.08 16.48 29.34
CA ILE A 323 -5.35 16.61 28.10
C ILE A 323 -6.30 16.57 26.88
N ASN A 324 -5.88 17.13 25.77
CA ASN A 324 -6.57 16.99 24.50
C ASN A 324 -5.67 16.35 23.47
N ILE A 325 -6.21 15.36 22.75
CA ILE A 325 -5.55 14.77 21.58
C ILE A 325 -6.12 15.44 20.34
N THR A 326 -5.29 16.19 19.65
CA THR A 326 -5.72 17.06 18.55
C THR A 326 -5.60 16.36 17.21
N ARG A 327 -4.60 15.50 17.05
CA ARG A 327 -4.28 14.84 15.78
C ARG A 327 -3.66 13.46 16.04
N VAL A 328 -3.96 12.52 15.18
CA VAL A 328 -3.33 11.19 15.15
C VAL A 328 -2.68 11.01 13.79
N ASN A 329 -1.36 10.95 13.74
CA ASN A 329 -0.63 10.62 12.51
C ASN A 329 -0.37 9.11 12.47
N ARG A 330 -0.91 8.46 11.46
CA ARG A 330 -0.74 7.02 11.19
C ARG A 330 -0.09 6.83 9.84
N ALA A 331 1.12 6.30 9.83
CA ALA A 331 1.87 6.03 8.61
C ALA A 331 1.99 7.24 7.65
N GLY A 332 2.11 8.46 8.21
CA GLY A 332 2.21 9.70 7.44
C GLY A 332 0.88 10.41 7.17
N ILE A 333 -0.27 9.76 7.42
CA ILE A 333 -1.60 10.34 7.23
C ILE A 333 -2.10 10.94 8.54
N ASP A 334 -2.52 12.19 8.52
CA ASP A 334 -3.12 12.86 9.66
C ASP A 334 -4.63 12.57 9.74
N LEU A 335 -5.05 12.03 10.86
CA LEU A 335 -6.43 11.66 11.16
C LEU A 335 -6.97 12.57 12.27
N VAL A 336 -8.24 12.93 12.18
CA VAL A 336 -8.94 13.62 13.28
C VAL A 336 -9.09 12.66 14.46
N ALA A 337 -8.73 13.11 15.67
CA ALA A 337 -8.78 12.32 16.89
C ALA A 337 -10.24 12.11 17.38
N SER A 338 -11.04 11.38 16.63
CA SER A 338 -12.44 11.08 16.97
C SER A 338 -12.54 10.03 18.10
N ARG A 339 -13.66 10.02 18.84
CA ARG A 339 -13.90 9.07 19.94
C ARG A 339 -13.88 7.61 19.48
N ASP A 340 -14.32 7.34 18.26
CA ASP A 340 -14.41 5.98 17.71
C ASP A 340 -13.12 5.51 17.03
N LEU A 341 -12.14 6.40 16.86
CA LEU A 341 -10.83 6.06 16.31
C LEU A 341 -10.17 5.02 17.21
N ARG A 342 -9.79 3.87 16.63
CA ARG A 342 -9.02 2.84 17.33
C ARG A 342 -7.55 3.14 17.19
N LEU A 343 -6.88 3.27 18.32
CA LEU A 343 -5.43 3.48 18.35
C LEU A 343 -4.70 2.23 17.86
N GLN A 344 -3.58 2.45 17.18
CA GLN A 344 -2.66 1.40 16.76
C GLN A 344 -1.25 1.71 17.29
N ILE A 345 -0.48 0.65 17.53
CA ILE A 345 0.94 0.82 17.86
C ILE A 345 1.62 1.54 16.67
N GLY A 346 2.46 2.53 16.97
CA GLY A 346 3.10 3.38 15.98
C GLY A 346 2.32 4.65 15.64
N ASP A 347 1.06 4.79 16.07
CA ASP A 347 0.34 6.05 15.95
C ASP A 347 1.09 7.16 16.71
N LYS A 348 1.29 8.30 16.06
CA LYS A 348 1.86 9.51 16.65
C LYS A 348 0.73 10.45 17.02
N LEU A 349 0.49 10.62 18.31
CA LEU A 349 -0.57 11.49 18.83
C LEU A 349 -0.01 12.86 19.18
N THR A 350 -0.61 13.92 18.66
CA THR A 350 -0.33 15.28 19.10
C THR A 350 -1.23 15.57 20.30
N ILE A 351 -0.63 15.72 21.48
CA ILE A 351 -1.32 15.90 22.76
C ILE A 351 -1.02 17.28 23.29
N VAL A 352 -2.06 17.97 23.74
CA VAL A 352 -1.97 19.29 24.39
C VAL A 352 -2.48 19.16 25.81
N GLY A 353 -1.71 19.65 26.79
CA GLY A 353 -2.07 19.60 28.19
C GLY A 353 -0.98 20.12 29.09
N GLU A 354 -1.25 20.12 30.41
CA GLU A 354 -0.25 20.42 31.42
C GLU A 354 0.91 19.41 31.33
N ALA A 355 2.14 19.87 31.59
CA ALA A 355 3.36 19.06 31.41
C ALA A 355 3.31 17.71 32.16
N ASN A 356 2.84 17.73 33.41
CA ASN A 356 2.69 16.53 34.24
C ASN A 356 1.64 15.55 33.66
N SER A 357 0.53 16.09 33.19
CA SER A 357 -0.57 15.32 32.57
C SER A 357 -0.13 14.68 31.27
N VAL A 358 0.57 15.43 30.44
CA VAL A 358 1.13 14.93 29.16
C VAL A 358 2.15 13.81 29.41
N ASN A 359 3.03 13.98 30.43
CA ASN A 359 3.98 12.94 30.82
C ASN A 359 3.30 11.67 31.34
N ASN A 360 2.23 11.82 32.17
CA ASN A 360 1.47 10.68 32.67
C ASN A 360 0.76 9.92 31.51
N VAL A 361 0.18 10.64 30.58
CA VAL A 361 -0.43 10.03 29.39
C VAL A 361 0.63 9.37 28.50
N GLY A 362 1.83 9.95 28.40
CA GLY A 362 2.97 9.30 27.74
C GLY A 362 3.29 7.94 28.35
N LYS A 363 3.33 7.83 29.68
CA LYS A 363 3.52 6.54 30.37
C LYS A 363 2.39 5.54 30.10
N ILE A 364 1.15 5.99 29.94
CA ILE A 364 -0.01 5.13 29.63
C ILE A 364 0.07 4.60 28.20
N LEU A 365 0.37 5.47 27.26
CA LEU A 365 0.47 5.14 25.83
C LEU A 365 1.79 4.44 25.48
N GLY A 366 2.81 4.64 26.31
CA GLY A 366 4.12 4.00 26.21
C GLY A 366 5.24 4.97 25.88
N ASP A 367 5.09 5.84 24.89
CA ASP A 367 6.06 6.85 24.41
C ASP A 367 7.56 6.41 24.41
N GLU A 368 7.78 5.10 24.27
CA GLU A 368 9.11 4.49 24.30
C GLU A 368 9.52 4.12 22.87
N LEU A 369 10.13 5.05 22.14
CA LEU A 369 10.62 4.80 20.77
C LEU A 369 11.53 3.58 20.70
N LYS A 370 12.36 3.33 21.72
CA LYS A 370 13.22 2.14 21.82
C LYS A 370 12.45 0.81 21.79
N ARG A 371 11.18 0.77 22.18
CA ARG A 371 10.35 -0.45 22.07
C ARG A 371 9.89 -0.74 20.64
N LEU A 372 9.83 0.29 19.80
CA LEU A 372 9.51 0.13 18.39
C LEU A 372 10.71 -0.32 17.57
N ASP A 373 11.93 -0.19 18.12
CA ASP A 373 13.16 -0.60 17.45
C ASP A 373 13.35 -2.12 17.43
N ASN A 374 12.64 -2.86 18.30
CA ASN A 374 12.69 -4.31 18.35
C ASN A 374 11.51 -4.93 17.56
N PRO A 375 11.73 -5.37 16.30
CA PRO A 375 10.71 -6.07 15.53
C PRO A 375 10.37 -7.41 16.21
N ASN A 376 9.08 -7.76 16.25
CA ASN A 376 8.64 -9.05 16.78
C ASN A 376 8.89 -10.16 15.76
N LEU A 377 10.11 -10.70 15.74
CA LEU A 377 10.49 -11.79 14.84
C LEU A 377 9.64 -13.05 15.05
N LEU A 378 9.21 -13.33 16.30
CA LEU A 378 8.34 -14.48 16.58
C LEU A 378 7.05 -14.44 15.76
N ALA A 379 6.36 -13.28 15.75
CA ALA A 379 5.12 -13.12 14.99
C ALA A 379 5.35 -13.30 13.47
N ILE A 380 6.49 -12.85 12.97
CA ILE A 380 6.85 -13.00 11.55
C ILE A 380 7.07 -14.47 11.21
N PHE A 381 7.91 -15.19 11.97
CA PHE A 381 8.19 -16.60 11.68
C PHE A 381 6.98 -17.51 11.89
N VAL A 382 6.16 -17.25 12.93
CA VAL A 382 4.88 -17.97 13.11
C VAL A 382 3.95 -17.70 11.92
N GLY A 383 3.85 -16.46 11.47
CA GLY A 383 3.02 -16.11 10.32
C GLY A 383 3.51 -16.74 9.01
N LEU A 384 4.83 -16.75 8.76
CA LEU A 384 5.42 -17.45 7.61
C LEU A 384 5.12 -18.95 7.65
N THR A 385 5.32 -19.59 8.82
CA THR A 385 5.04 -21.03 9.00
C THR A 385 3.57 -21.33 8.74
N LEU A 386 2.65 -20.57 9.36
CA LEU A 386 1.21 -20.73 9.14
C LEU A 386 0.84 -20.50 7.67
N GLY A 387 1.47 -19.52 7.02
CA GLY A 387 1.26 -19.23 5.61
C GLY A 387 1.62 -20.41 4.71
N VAL A 388 2.79 -20.99 4.91
CA VAL A 388 3.24 -22.15 4.15
C VAL A 388 2.35 -23.37 4.43
N LEU A 389 2.00 -23.63 5.70
CA LEU A 389 1.12 -24.75 6.08
C LEU A 389 -0.29 -24.60 5.47
N ILE A 390 -0.89 -23.43 5.52
CA ILE A 390 -2.20 -23.16 4.89
C ILE A 390 -2.09 -23.27 3.38
N GLY A 391 -0.99 -22.79 2.80
CA GLY A 391 -0.70 -22.93 1.37
C GLY A 391 -0.59 -24.38 0.90
N ALA A 392 -0.14 -25.28 1.78
CA ALA A 392 0.02 -26.71 1.49
C ALA A 392 -1.26 -27.52 1.61
N ILE A 393 -2.36 -26.95 2.19
CA ILE A 393 -3.63 -27.68 2.39
C ILE A 393 -4.20 -28.06 1.02
N PRO A 394 -4.46 -29.37 0.78
CA PRO A 394 -5.10 -29.81 -0.46
C PRO A 394 -6.60 -29.54 -0.38
N ILE A 395 -7.14 -28.78 -1.34
CA ILE A 395 -8.56 -28.48 -1.49
C ILE A 395 -9.10 -29.33 -2.63
N ALA A 396 -9.93 -30.32 -2.30
CA ALA A 396 -10.59 -31.14 -3.31
C ALA A 396 -11.78 -30.37 -3.91
N ILE A 397 -11.75 -30.13 -5.22
CA ILE A 397 -12.88 -29.56 -5.96
C ILE A 397 -13.54 -30.67 -6.77
N PRO A 398 -14.88 -30.85 -6.66
CA PRO A 398 -15.61 -31.84 -7.46
C PRO A 398 -15.38 -31.60 -8.96
N GLY A 399 -14.97 -32.66 -9.68
CA GLY A 399 -14.68 -32.59 -11.12
C GLY A 399 -13.22 -32.39 -11.49
N MET A 400 -12.32 -32.18 -10.53
CA MET A 400 -10.87 -32.14 -10.78
C MET A 400 -10.17 -33.41 -10.29
N SER A 401 -9.26 -33.93 -11.11
CA SER A 401 -8.50 -35.17 -10.80
C SER A 401 -7.46 -35.00 -9.71
N THR A 402 -6.96 -33.76 -9.50
CA THR A 402 -5.96 -33.42 -8.50
C THR A 402 -6.45 -32.33 -7.55
N PRO A 403 -6.20 -32.44 -6.24
CA PRO A 403 -6.57 -31.38 -5.30
C PRO A 403 -5.75 -30.11 -5.53
N ILE A 404 -6.41 -28.96 -5.50
CA ILE A 404 -5.80 -27.64 -5.64
C ILE A 404 -5.15 -27.23 -4.31
N LYS A 405 -3.97 -26.63 -4.36
CA LYS A 405 -3.29 -26.03 -3.21
C LYS A 405 -3.09 -24.53 -3.48
N LEU A 406 -3.22 -23.70 -2.44
CA LEU A 406 -2.91 -22.27 -2.55
C LEU A 406 -1.41 -22.00 -2.82
N GLY A 407 -0.57 -22.96 -2.51
CA GLY A 407 0.87 -22.91 -2.75
C GLY A 407 1.62 -21.95 -1.82
N ILE A 408 2.93 -21.83 -2.08
CA ILE A 408 3.84 -21.01 -1.26
C ILE A 408 3.69 -19.51 -1.47
N ALA A 409 2.88 -19.07 -2.42
CA ALA A 409 2.54 -17.68 -2.62
C ALA A 409 1.16 -17.34 -2.05
N GLY A 410 0.13 -18.17 -2.34
CA GLY A 410 -1.25 -17.91 -1.94
C GLY A 410 -1.48 -18.05 -0.43
N GLY A 411 -0.93 -19.07 0.21
CA GLY A 411 -1.07 -19.23 1.65
C GLY A 411 -0.44 -18.08 2.46
N PRO A 412 0.84 -17.74 2.26
CA PRO A 412 1.48 -16.65 2.98
C PRO A 412 0.83 -15.28 2.78
N ILE A 413 0.32 -14.95 1.59
CA ILE A 413 -0.35 -13.65 1.39
C ILE A 413 -1.67 -13.59 2.18
N ILE A 414 -2.46 -14.67 2.22
CA ILE A 414 -3.71 -14.73 2.99
C ILE A 414 -3.41 -14.57 4.48
N VAL A 415 -2.46 -15.35 5.02
CA VAL A 415 -2.07 -15.24 6.43
C VAL A 415 -1.52 -13.85 6.73
N GLY A 416 -0.71 -13.28 5.86
CA GLY A 416 -0.20 -11.91 6.00
C GLY A 416 -1.33 -10.88 6.09
N ILE A 417 -2.35 -10.97 5.21
CA ILE A 417 -3.53 -10.08 5.24
C ILE A 417 -4.30 -10.24 6.55
N LEU A 418 -4.56 -11.48 6.98
CA LEU A 418 -5.29 -11.75 8.23
C LEU A 418 -4.52 -11.27 9.45
N MET A 419 -3.21 -11.53 9.52
CA MET A 419 -2.34 -11.08 10.59
C MET A 419 -2.25 -9.54 10.62
N GLY A 420 -2.13 -8.89 9.48
CA GLY A 420 -2.11 -7.43 9.37
C GLY A 420 -3.43 -6.78 9.79
N ALA A 421 -4.57 -7.39 9.42
CA ALA A 421 -5.90 -6.85 9.71
C ALA A 421 -6.36 -7.15 11.14
N PHE A 422 -6.13 -8.36 11.65
CA PHE A 422 -6.71 -8.86 12.89
C PHE A 422 -5.70 -9.10 14.00
N GLY A 423 -4.41 -9.24 13.68
CA GLY A 423 -3.36 -9.48 14.68
C GLY A 423 -3.43 -8.54 15.89
N PRO A 424 -3.62 -7.21 15.70
CA PRO A 424 -3.79 -6.27 16.80
C PRO A 424 -4.98 -6.58 17.73
N ARG A 425 -6.05 -7.23 17.22
CA ARG A 425 -7.24 -7.58 18.03
C ARG A 425 -6.97 -8.74 18.98
N PHE A 426 -6.07 -9.64 18.60
CA PHE A 426 -5.67 -10.81 19.40
C PHE A 426 -4.42 -10.55 20.24
N HIS A 427 -4.05 -9.27 20.44
CA HIS A 427 -2.84 -8.87 21.14
C HIS A 427 -1.54 -9.48 20.56
N LEU A 428 -1.61 -10.05 19.37
CA LEU A 428 -0.43 -10.43 18.63
C LEU A 428 0.25 -9.13 18.16
N THR A 429 1.43 -8.89 18.67
CA THR A 429 2.28 -7.79 18.19
C THR A 429 2.79 -8.13 16.80
N THR A 430 1.94 -7.90 15.80
CA THR A 430 2.33 -7.96 14.38
C THR A 430 3.00 -6.67 13.94
N TYR A 431 3.23 -5.74 14.88
CA TYR A 431 3.87 -4.48 14.59
C TYR A 431 5.34 -4.72 14.24
N THR A 432 5.61 -4.60 12.98
CA THR A 432 6.93 -4.28 12.43
C THR A 432 6.92 -2.80 12.10
N THR A 433 8.00 -2.08 12.41
CA THR A 433 8.12 -0.69 11.90
C THR A 433 7.89 -0.71 10.39
N GLN A 434 7.26 0.31 9.85
CA GLN A 434 7.03 0.40 8.40
C GLN A 434 8.34 0.18 7.63
N SER A 435 9.45 0.72 8.12
CA SER A 435 10.78 0.53 7.55
C SER A 435 11.23 -0.92 7.57
N ALA A 436 11.02 -1.66 8.68
CA ALA A 436 11.39 -3.07 8.78
C ALA A 436 10.55 -3.95 7.85
N ASN A 437 9.24 -3.69 7.76
CA ASN A 437 8.36 -4.42 6.83
C ASN A 437 8.73 -4.14 5.36
N LEU A 438 9.00 -2.89 5.01
CA LEU A 438 9.49 -2.52 3.68
C LEU A 438 10.83 -3.17 3.37
N MET A 439 11.77 -3.18 4.33
CA MET A 439 13.08 -3.82 4.17
C MET A 439 12.93 -5.33 3.93
N MET A 440 12.12 -6.03 4.72
CA MET A 440 11.88 -7.46 4.54
C MET A 440 11.21 -7.76 3.19
N ARG A 441 10.23 -6.94 2.80
CA ARG A 441 9.58 -7.06 1.50
C ARG A 441 10.57 -6.87 0.36
N GLN A 442 11.42 -5.84 0.44
CA GLN A 442 12.43 -5.58 -0.58
C GLN A 442 13.49 -6.67 -0.62
N PHE A 443 13.92 -7.15 0.53
CA PHE A 443 14.87 -8.27 0.61
C PHE A 443 14.31 -9.54 -0.05
N GLY A 444 13.08 -9.91 0.27
CA GLY A 444 12.42 -11.07 -0.32
C GLY A 444 12.29 -10.97 -1.84
N ILE A 445 11.78 -9.83 -2.35
CA ILE A 445 11.61 -9.67 -3.81
C ILE A 445 12.96 -9.60 -4.55
N VAL A 446 13.98 -9.00 -3.96
CA VAL A 446 15.33 -8.91 -4.57
C VAL A 446 15.93 -10.31 -4.74
N ILE A 447 15.87 -11.15 -3.71
CA ILE A 447 16.38 -12.52 -3.80
C ILE A 447 15.58 -13.33 -4.83
N TYR A 448 14.26 -13.23 -4.80
CA TYR A 448 13.39 -13.89 -5.77
C TYR A 448 13.72 -13.48 -7.21
N LEU A 449 13.80 -12.19 -7.49
CA LEU A 449 14.06 -11.67 -8.83
C LEU A 449 15.48 -11.95 -9.32
N ALA A 450 16.47 -11.93 -8.44
CA ALA A 450 17.85 -12.29 -8.80
C ALA A 450 17.91 -13.77 -9.25
N GLY A 451 17.34 -14.66 -8.45
CA GLY A 451 17.31 -16.09 -8.79
C GLY A 451 16.53 -16.37 -10.08
N LEU A 452 15.33 -15.79 -10.21
CA LEU A 452 14.51 -15.93 -11.40
C LEU A 452 15.20 -15.39 -12.67
N GLY A 453 15.92 -14.27 -12.54
CA GLY A 453 16.67 -13.68 -13.66
C GLY A 453 17.83 -14.56 -14.10
N ILE A 454 18.62 -15.10 -13.17
CA ILE A 454 19.73 -15.99 -13.49
C ILE A 454 19.22 -17.24 -14.23
N ASP A 455 18.14 -17.85 -13.74
CA ASP A 455 17.54 -19.06 -14.35
C ASP A 455 17.01 -18.79 -15.76
N SER A 456 16.41 -17.62 -15.99
CA SER A 456 15.81 -17.25 -17.28
C SER A 456 16.83 -16.69 -18.29
N GLY A 457 18.03 -16.30 -17.84
CA GLY A 457 18.96 -15.51 -18.65
C GLY A 457 19.56 -16.23 -19.85
N ALA A 458 19.79 -17.54 -19.76
CA ALA A 458 20.43 -18.33 -20.81
C ALA A 458 19.71 -18.24 -22.17
N HIS A 459 18.37 -18.15 -22.17
CA HIS A 459 17.54 -18.18 -23.37
C HIS A 459 16.84 -16.84 -23.69
N PHE A 460 17.03 -15.80 -22.84
CA PHE A 460 16.28 -14.56 -22.98
C PHE A 460 16.48 -13.86 -24.32
N PHE A 461 17.73 -13.59 -24.70
CA PHE A 461 18.01 -12.84 -25.92
C PHE A 461 17.63 -13.62 -27.19
N GLU A 462 17.83 -14.95 -27.19
CA GLU A 462 17.35 -15.78 -28.30
C GLU A 462 15.84 -15.69 -28.47
N THR A 463 15.09 -15.68 -27.38
CA THR A 463 13.62 -15.61 -27.39
C THR A 463 13.15 -14.23 -27.83
N VAL A 464 13.73 -13.15 -27.30
CA VAL A 464 13.31 -11.77 -27.59
C VAL A 464 13.53 -11.39 -29.06
N PHE A 465 14.64 -11.82 -29.65
CA PHE A 465 14.98 -11.46 -31.02
C PHE A 465 14.38 -12.40 -32.09
N ARG A 466 13.61 -13.41 -31.69
CA ARG A 466 12.79 -14.20 -32.61
C ARG A 466 11.46 -13.48 -32.90
N ALA A 467 10.80 -13.90 -34.03
CA ALA A 467 9.48 -13.37 -34.38
C ALA A 467 8.43 -13.56 -33.26
N GLU A 468 8.55 -14.65 -32.50
CA GLU A 468 7.71 -14.92 -31.32
C GLU A 468 7.89 -13.87 -30.23
N GLY A 469 9.11 -13.41 -29.97
CA GLY A 469 9.39 -12.37 -28.97
C GLY A 469 8.76 -11.03 -29.30
N LEU A 470 8.78 -10.62 -30.58
CA LEU A 470 8.08 -9.42 -31.05
C LEU A 470 6.56 -9.53 -30.88
N LEU A 471 5.99 -10.72 -31.15
CA LEU A 471 4.57 -10.99 -30.90
C LEU A 471 4.26 -10.88 -29.40
N TRP A 472 5.11 -11.43 -28.51
CA TRP A 472 4.96 -11.33 -27.08
C TRP A 472 4.99 -9.87 -26.57
N ILE A 473 5.89 -9.05 -27.11
CA ILE A 473 5.95 -7.61 -26.83
C ILE A 473 4.60 -6.95 -27.18
N GLY A 474 4.08 -7.20 -28.37
CA GLY A 474 2.81 -6.64 -28.83
C GLY A 474 1.61 -7.09 -27.99
N LEU A 475 1.52 -8.39 -27.70
CA LEU A 475 0.45 -8.94 -26.86
C LEU A 475 0.52 -8.41 -25.43
N GLY A 476 1.72 -8.34 -24.83
CA GLY A 476 1.94 -7.77 -23.50
C GLY A 476 1.50 -6.32 -23.43
N PHE A 477 1.81 -5.51 -24.46
CA PHE A 477 1.37 -4.13 -24.53
C PHE A 477 -0.17 -4.01 -24.63
N LEU A 478 -0.82 -4.84 -25.45
CA LEU A 478 -2.28 -4.86 -25.56
C LEU A 478 -2.95 -5.31 -24.25
N LEU A 479 -2.39 -6.32 -23.56
CA LEU A 479 -2.87 -6.77 -22.25
C LEU A 479 -2.76 -5.68 -21.18
N THR A 480 -1.87 -4.71 -21.35
CA THR A 480 -1.75 -3.55 -20.47
C THR A 480 -2.74 -2.47 -20.84
N ILE A 481 -2.67 -1.98 -22.11
CA ILE A 481 -3.30 -0.72 -22.48
C ILE A 481 -4.82 -0.87 -22.65
N VAL A 482 -5.28 -1.98 -23.22
CA VAL A 482 -6.71 -2.18 -23.55
C VAL A 482 -7.59 -2.21 -22.32
N PRO A 483 -7.31 -3.02 -21.27
CA PRO A 483 -8.13 -3.04 -20.06
C PRO A 483 -8.14 -1.69 -19.35
N VAL A 484 -6.98 -1.02 -19.29
CA VAL A 484 -6.84 0.28 -18.61
C VAL A 484 -7.63 1.37 -19.31
N LEU A 485 -7.56 1.44 -20.65
CA LEU A 485 -8.31 2.44 -21.42
C LEU A 485 -9.82 2.19 -21.36
N ILE A 486 -10.26 0.95 -21.57
CA ILE A 486 -11.69 0.62 -21.57
C ILE A 486 -12.31 0.93 -20.22
N VAL A 487 -11.73 0.42 -19.13
CA VAL A 487 -12.29 0.64 -17.79
C VAL A 487 -12.13 2.08 -17.36
N GLY A 488 -11.00 2.73 -17.68
CA GLY A 488 -10.81 4.15 -17.41
C GLY A 488 -11.82 5.04 -18.12
N PHE A 489 -12.16 4.72 -19.37
CA PHE A 489 -13.22 5.40 -20.11
C PHE A 489 -14.60 5.18 -19.46
N ILE A 490 -14.94 3.93 -19.13
CA ILE A 490 -16.20 3.57 -18.46
C ILE A 490 -16.33 4.30 -17.12
N ALA A 491 -15.27 4.28 -16.28
CA ALA A 491 -15.25 4.93 -14.99
C ALA A 491 -15.51 6.43 -15.09
N SER A 492 -14.88 7.12 -16.06
CA SER A 492 -15.08 8.57 -16.26
C SER A 492 -16.43 8.91 -16.87
N GLN A 493 -16.92 8.12 -17.84
CA GLN A 493 -18.11 8.49 -18.62
C GLN A 493 -19.41 8.06 -17.93
N PHE A 494 -19.46 6.85 -17.40
CA PHE A 494 -20.68 6.29 -16.81
C PHE A 494 -20.77 6.48 -15.30
N PHE A 495 -19.66 6.30 -14.59
CA PHE A 495 -19.60 6.45 -13.13
C PHE A 495 -19.20 7.86 -12.70
N LYS A 496 -18.90 8.76 -13.65
CA LYS A 496 -18.51 10.15 -13.41
C LYS A 496 -17.36 10.30 -12.42
N LEU A 497 -16.48 9.28 -12.37
CA LEU A 497 -15.30 9.34 -11.54
C LEU A 497 -14.37 10.43 -12.11
N ASP A 498 -13.95 11.36 -11.26
CA ASP A 498 -13.03 12.40 -11.71
C ASP A 498 -11.68 11.82 -12.16
N TYR A 499 -10.92 12.60 -12.90
CA TYR A 499 -9.66 12.15 -13.49
C TYR A 499 -8.67 11.68 -12.41
N ALA A 500 -8.54 12.40 -11.27
CA ALA A 500 -7.58 12.09 -10.22
C ALA A 500 -7.86 10.73 -9.55
N HIS A 501 -9.12 10.49 -9.16
CA HIS A 501 -9.55 9.23 -8.58
C HIS A 501 -9.45 8.08 -9.59
N ASN A 502 -9.83 8.34 -10.86
CA ASN A 502 -9.77 7.34 -11.92
C ASN A 502 -8.35 6.83 -12.17
N ILE A 503 -7.37 7.73 -12.35
CA ILE A 503 -5.98 7.30 -12.59
C ILE A 503 -5.38 6.59 -11.38
N GLY A 504 -5.70 7.02 -10.16
CA GLY A 504 -5.29 6.33 -8.94
C GLY A 504 -5.87 4.93 -8.83
N MET A 505 -7.16 4.76 -9.14
CA MET A 505 -7.85 3.46 -9.21
C MET A 505 -7.22 2.55 -10.27
N LEU A 506 -6.93 3.06 -11.47
CA LEU A 506 -6.27 2.29 -12.53
C LEU A 506 -4.85 1.86 -12.13
N CYS A 507 -4.05 2.75 -11.56
CA CYS A 507 -2.72 2.41 -11.02
C CYS A 507 -2.81 1.33 -9.93
N GLY A 508 -3.82 1.42 -9.05
CA GLY A 508 -4.07 0.45 -7.97
C GLY A 508 -4.50 -0.91 -8.52
N SER A 509 -5.38 -0.93 -9.53
CA SER A 509 -5.82 -2.15 -10.19
C SER A 509 -4.69 -2.87 -10.92
N MET A 510 -3.74 -2.11 -11.49
CA MET A 510 -2.54 -2.64 -12.15
C MET A 510 -1.41 -2.96 -11.16
N ALA A 511 -1.60 -2.69 -9.86
CA ALA A 511 -0.60 -2.84 -8.81
C ALA A 511 0.74 -2.14 -9.13
N ASN A 512 0.67 -1.01 -9.88
CA ASN A 512 1.83 -0.34 -10.46
C ASN A 512 2.18 0.96 -9.71
N PRO A 513 3.13 0.94 -8.76
CA PRO A 513 3.55 2.13 -8.01
C PRO A 513 4.33 3.14 -8.87
N MET A 514 4.94 2.69 -10.00
CA MET A 514 5.68 3.59 -10.90
C MET A 514 4.70 4.49 -11.67
N ALA A 515 3.61 3.88 -12.17
CA ALA A 515 2.53 4.64 -12.80
C ALA A 515 1.84 5.58 -11.80
N LEU A 516 1.67 5.16 -10.52
CA LEU A 516 1.18 6.05 -9.47
C LEU A 516 2.12 7.24 -9.23
N SER A 517 3.44 7.02 -9.21
CA SER A 517 4.40 8.11 -9.08
C SER A 517 4.24 9.14 -10.20
N TYR A 518 4.04 8.68 -11.44
CA TYR A 518 3.73 9.55 -12.56
C TYR A 518 2.35 10.24 -12.38
N ALA A 519 1.31 9.51 -11.99
CA ALA A 519 -0.03 10.07 -11.76
C ALA A 519 0.00 11.23 -10.75
N ASN A 520 0.74 11.09 -9.63
CA ASN A 520 0.91 12.13 -8.62
C ASN A 520 1.66 13.39 -9.13
N THR A 521 2.41 13.29 -10.25
CA THR A 521 3.02 14.47 -10.88
C THR A 521 2.06 15.21 -11.82
N THR A 522 0.96 14.59 -12.21
CA THR A 522 0.00 15.13 -13.19
C THR A 522 -1.22 15.79 -12.56
N VAL A 523 -1.42 15.60 -11.26
CA VAL A 523 -2.55 16.13 -10.49
C VAL A 523 -2.02 16.75 -9.20
N GLU A 524 -2.55 17.90 -8.81
CA GLU A 524 -2.31 18.51 -7.50
C GLU A 524 -3.22 17.81 -6.48
N GLY A 525 -2.66 17.27 -5.39
CA GLY A 525 -3.39 16.58 -4.32
C GLY A 525 -3.03 15.11 -4.15
N ASP A 526 -3.64 14.49 -3.14
CA ASP A 526 -3.35 13.10 -2.74
C ASP A 526 -4.37 12.07 -3.27
N GLU A 527 -5.35 12.51 -4.09
CA GLU A 527 -6.48 11.70 -4.56
C GLU A 527 -6.01 10.44 -5.33
N PRO A 528 -4.99 10.52 -6.22
CA PRO A 528 -4.50 9.32 -6.89
C PRO A 528 -3.92 8.31 -5.90
N SER A 529 -3.21 8.78 -4.88
CA SER A 529 -2.62 7.92 -3.83
C SER A 529 -3.70 7.27 -2.96
N VAL A 530 -4.76 8.01 -2.62
CA VAL A 530 -5.90 7.49 -1.83
C VAL A 530 -6.65 6.41 -2.62
N SER A 531 -6.96 6.68 -3.88
CA SER A 531 -7.66 5.73 -4.76
C SER A 531 -6.82 4.48 -5.02
N TYR A 532 -5.52 4.65 -5.25
CA TYR A 532 -4.56 3.56 -5.33
C TYR A 532 -4.60 2.68 -4.07
N ALA A 533 -4.47 3.29 -2.89
CA ALA A 533 -4.48 2.57 -1.62
C ALA A 533 -5.81 1.84 -1.35
N THR A 534 -6.91 2.34 -1.90
CA THR A 534 -8.24 1.72 -1.80
C THR A 534 -8.36 0.46 -2.65
N VAL A 535 -7.81 0.49 -3.88
CA VAL A 535 -8.02 -0.60 -4.87
C VAL A 535 -6.89 -1.64 -4.85
N TYR A 536 -5.66 -1.21 -4.60
CA TYR A 536 -4.46 -2.04 -4.62
C TYR A 536 -4.55 -3.33 -3.78
N PRO A 537 -5.07 -3.32 -2.52
CA PRO A 537 -5.10 -4.50 -1.68
C PRO A 537 -5.89 -5.66 -2.28
N LEU A 538 -7.12 -5.37 -2.73
CA LEU A 538 -8.00 -6.37 -3.33
C LEU A 538 -7.47 -6.82 -4.70
N SER A 539 -7.03 -5.88 -5.52
CA SER A 539 -6.49 -6.17 -6.85
C SER A 539 -5.27 -7.06 -6.80
N MET A 540 -4.34 -6.80 -5.87
CA MET A 540 -3.15 -7.61 -5.70
C MET A 540 -3.49 -9.06 -5.34
N PHE A 541 -4.40 -9.23 -4.37
CA PHE A 541 -4.89 -10.55 -3.95
C PHE A 541 -5.55 -11.30 -5.11
N ILE A 542 -6.50 -10.67 -5.80
CA ILE A 542 -7.23 -11.31 -6.91
C ILE A 542 -6.30 -11.67 -8.07
N ARG A 543 -5.31 -10.83 -8.41
CA ARG A 543 -4.34 -11.14 -9.47
C ARG A 543 -3.50 -12.38 -9.18
N VAL A 544 -3.04 -12.52 -7.93
CA VAL A 544 -2.27 -13.71 -7.51
C VAL A 544 -3.13 -14.97 -7.64
N ILE A 545 -4.35 -14.95 -7.14
CA ILE A 545 -5.25 -16.10 -7.23
C ILE A 545 -5.68 -16.39 -8.68
N SER A 546 -5.99 -15.35 -9.47
CA SER A 546 -6.39 -15.53 -10.87
C SER A 546 -5.29 -16.14 -11.73
N ALA A 547 -4.03 -15.77 -11.50
CA ALA A 547 -2.91 -16.36 -12.24
C ALA A 547 -2.74 -17.86 -11.93
N GLN A 548 -2.90 -18.26 -10.66
CA GLN A 548 -2.93 -19.68 -10.28
C GLN A 548 -4.10 -20.42 -10.93
N LEU A 549 -5.31 -19.84 -10.87
CA LEU A 549 -6.50 -20.47 -11.43
C LEU A 549 -6.40 -20.63 -12.94
N LEU A 550 -5.83 -19.67 -13.67
CA LEU A 550 -5.62 -19.81 -15.11
C LEU A 550 -4.74 -21.03 -15.44
N ILE A 551 -3.65 -21.22 -14.70
CA ILE A 551 -2.80 -22.41 -14.88
C ILE A 551 -3.59 -23.67 -14.55
N MET A 552 -4.26 -23.72 -13.40
CA MET A 552 -4.95 -24.93 -12.92
C MET A 552 -6.14 -25.36 -13.79
N LEU A 553 -6.81 -24.42 -14.46
CA LEU A 553 -8.02 -24.69 -15.25
C LEU A 553 -7.76 -24.91 -16.73
N PHE A 554 -6.66 -24.37 -17.26
CA PHE A 554 -6.44 -24.32 -18.70
C PHE A 554 -5.09 -24.94 -19.14
N THR A 555 -4.29 -25.46 -18.21
CA THR A 555 -3.08 -26.24 -18.50
C THR A 555 -3.30 -27.71 -18.15
#